data_9f4ba392e21ed7ced120e884c750dc4f
#
_entry.id   9f4ba392e21ed7ced120e884c750dc4f
#
_cell.length_a   1.000
_cell.length_b   1.000
_cell.length_c   1.000
_cell.angle_alpha   90.00
_cell.angle_beta   90.00
_cell.angle_gamma   90.00
#
_symmetry.space_group_name_H-M   'P 1'
#
loop_
_entity.id
_entity.type
_entity.pdbx_description
1 polymer ?
#
loop_
_entity_poly.entity_id
_entity_poly.type
_entity_poly.pdbx_seq_one_letter_code
_entity_poly.pdbx_strand_id
1 'polypeptide(L)'
;MDFKNISEYYDFMYVNEEAYQKEVDGVFALADKYAPGAKTLLDIACGTGAQAKYFSERFDVTGIDISREMLEIAKSKVPNAEFEIADMTNFDLSRKFDIIVNLYGSIGFAPSFEHLCSSLKCVYDHLDDDGLFILTPWSTKEEIKDGLVAKSKKEGRSGYCRMETVKRIADDKVQVEMHHLVAKDLDVKYHKAVSTVTLFSEAEYVSALKKAGFIIKERLTPEQFRMGAFVCIKG
;
A
#
# COMPACT_ATOMS: atom_id res chain seq x y z
N MET A 1 4.84 8.74 -6.47
CA MET A 1 4.22 9.97 -5.87
C MET A 1 5.31 10.69 -5.08
N ASP A 2 5.44 11.99 -5.22
CA ASP A 2 6.41 12.73 -4.41
C ASP A 2 5.75 13.14 -3.09
N PHE A 3 5.97 12.34 -2.05
CA PHE A 3 5.47 12.60 -0.69
C PHE A 3 6.45 13.41 0.17
N LYS A 4 7.62 13.78 -0.37
CA LYS A 4 8.70 14.44 0.36
C LYS A 4 8.23 15.65 1.17
N ASN A 5 7.36 16.45 0.59
CA ASN A 5 6.89 17.70 1.21
C ASN A 5 5.68 17.52 2.15
N ILE A 6 5.08 16.33 2.21
CA ILE A 6 3.89 16.06 3.02
C ILE A 6 4.05 14.88 3.98
N SER A 7 5.20 14.21 3.99
CA SER A 7 5.46 13.04 4.84
C SER A 7 5.21 13.35 6.33
N GLU A 8 5.63 14.52 6.81
CA GLU A 8 5.40 14.98 8.19
C GLU A 8 3.91 15.04 8.58
N TYR A 9 3.04 15.30 7.61
CA TYR A 9 1.59 15.43 7.82
C TYR A 9 0.80 14.22 7.33
N TYR A 10 1.47 13.23 6.76
CA TYR A 10 0.82 12.10 6.08
C TYR A 10 -0.14 11.37 6.99
N ASP A 11 0.30 11.00 8.20
CA ASP A 11 -0.53 10.29 9.15
C ASP A 11 -1.76 11.09 9.55
N PHE A 12 -1.60 12.37 9.84
CA PHE A 12 -2.70 13.26 10.19
C PHE A 12 -3.76 13.36 9.07
N MET A 13 -3.30 13.31 7.82
CA MET A 13 -4.17 13.44 6.64
C MET A 13 -4.84 12.13 6.24
N TYR A 14 -4.14 11.01 6.33
CA TYR A 14 -4.55 9.76 5.69
C TYR A 14 -4.84 8.63 6.66
N VAL A 15 -4.22 8.61 7.84
CA VAL A 15 -4.41 7.51 8.79
C VAL A 15 -5.78 7.65 9.45
N ASN A 16 -6.55 6.59 9.35
CA ASN A 16 -7.76 6.34 10.12
C ASN A 16 -7.49 5.09 10.96
N GLU A 17 -7.24 5.26 12.23
CA GLU A 17 -6.83 4.19 13.17
C GLU A 17 -7.80 2.99 13.13
N GLU A 18 -9.13 3.24 13.18
CA GLU A 18 -10.14 2.18 13.17
C GLU A 18 -10.12 1.38 11.85
N ALA A 19 -10.00 2.09 10.71
CA ALA A 19 -9.95 1.43 9.40
C ALA A 19 -8.66 0.64 9.21
N TYR A 20 -7.53 1.13 9.74
CA TYR A 20 -6.25 0.43 9.69
C TYR A 20 -6.27 -0.81 10.57
N GLN A 21 -6.77 -0.70 11.79
CA GLN A 21 -6.90 -1.86 12.70
C GLN A 21 -7.76 -2.95 12.07
N LYS A 22 -8.92 -2.60 11.52
CA LYS A 22 -9.80 -3.57 10.84
C LYS A 22 -9.11 -4.29 9.69
N GLU A 23 -8.28 -3.59 8.93
CA GLU A 23 -7.53 -4.20 7.82
C GLU A 23 -6.44 -5.14 8.32
N VAL A 24 -5.73 -4.74 9.37
CA VAL A 24 -4.73 -5.58 10.04
C VAL A 24 -5.38 -6.84 10.63
N ASP A 25 -6.52 -6.72 11.29
CA ASP A 25 -7.31 -7.86 11.80
C ASP A 25 -7.69 -8.82 10.65
N GLY A 26 -8.01 -8.27 9.47
CA GLY A 26 -8.25 -9.06 8.27
C GLY A 26 -6.99 -9.82 7.80
N VAL A 27 -5.82 -9.18 7.84
CA VAL A 27 -4.54 -9.86 7.55
C VAL A 27 -4.25 -10.96 8.56
N PHE A 28 -4.49 -10.72 9.85
CA PHE A 28 -4.30 -11.73 10.89
C PHE A 28 -5.20 -12.95 10.69
N ALA A 29 -6.48 -12.73 10.36
CA ALA A 29 -7.42 -13.82 10.08
C ALA A 29 -7.01 -14.65 8.85
N LEU A 30 -6.50 -13.99 7.79
CA LEU A 30 -5.98 -14.67 6.61
C LEU A 30 -4.68 -15.43 6.92
N ALA A 31 -3.81 -14.88 7.78
CA ALA A 31 -2.61 -15.55 8.25
C ALA A 31 -2.94 -16.83 9.04
N ASP A 32 -3.90 -16.76 9.95
CA ASP A 32 -4.36 -17.95 10.70
C ASP A 32 -4.90 -19.05 9.79
N LYS A 33 -5.52 -18.66 8.68
CA LYS A 33 -6.13 -19.58 7.72
C LYS A 33 -5.13 -20.21 6.74
N TYR A 34 -4.17 -19.42 6.23
CA TYR A 34 -3.33 -19.81 5.10
C TYR A 34 -1.86 -19.98 5.41
N ALA A 35 -1.36 -19.36 6.48
CA ALA A 35 0.02 -19.44 6.95
C ALA A 35 0.06 -19.59 8.48
N PRO A 36 -0.57 -20.65 9.06
CA PRO A 36 -0.60 -20.84 10.49
C PRO A 36 0.83 -21.03 11.04
N GLY A 37 1.21 -20.20 12.01
CA GLY A 37 2.56 -20.22 12.57
C GLY A 37 3.53 -19.25 11.92
N ALA A 38 3.08 -18.42 10.98
CA ALA A 38 3.85 -17.32 10.40
C ALA A 38 4.46 -16.43 11.48
N LYS A 39 5.72 -16.02 11.28
CA LYS A 39 6.52 -15.18 12.20
C LYS A 39 7.00 -13.91 11.55
N THR A 40 7.26 -13.92 10.26
CA THR A 40 7.85 -12.82 9.50
C THR A 40 6.86 -12.22 8.52
N LEU A 41 6.85 -10.89 8.41
CA LEU A 41 5.98 -10.16 7.48
C LEU A 41 6.78 -9.07 6.74
N LEU A 42 6.64 -9.06 5.41
CA LEU A 42 7.11 -7.97 4.55
C LEU A 42 5.94 -7.07 4.17
N ASP A 43 6.04 -5.78 4.49
CA ASP A 43 5.09 -4.74 4.09
C ASP A 43 5.69 -3.92 2.92
N ILE A 44 5.15 -4.10 1.72
CA ILE A 44 5.63 -3.45 0.50
C ILE A 44 4.90 -2.13 0.28
N ALA A 45 5.68 -1.05 0.07
CA ALA A 45 5.22 0.33 0.05
C ALA A 45 4.60 0.74 1.40
N CYS A 46 5.31 0.45 2.48
CA CYS A 46 4.87 0.59 3.87
C CYS A 46 4.64 2.05 4.32
N GLY A 47 5.12 3.03 3.54
CA GLY A 47 5.00 4.46 3.84
C GLY A 47 5.57 4.81 5.21
N THR A 48 4.77 5.49 6.04
CA THR A 48 5.13 5.90 7.41
C THR A 48 5.07 4.77 8.44
N GLY A 49 4.87 3.51 8.01
CA GLY A 49 4.77 2.35 8.91
C GLY A 49 3.51 2.35 9.79
N ALA A 50 2.44 3.00 9.35
CA ALA A 50 1.22 3.09 10.15
C ALA A 50 0.58 1.71 10.42
N GLN A 51 0.63 0.78 9.45
CA GLN A 51 0.19 -0.61 9.62
C GLN A 51 1.26 -1.47 10.28
N ALA A 52 2.54 -1.22 9.97
CA ALA A 52 3.66 -1.93 10.56
C ALA A 52 3.63 -1.90 12.10
N LYS A 53 3.14 -0.80 12.69
CA LYS A 53 2.91 -0.68 14.14
C LYS A 53 2.03 -1.83 14.68
N TYR A 54 0.94 -2.13 14.01
CA TYR A 54 0.02 -3.20 14.43
C TYR A 54 0.52 -4.58 14.02
N PHE A 55 1.12 -4.73 12.85
CA PHE A 55 1.72 -6.00 12.42
C PHE A 55 2.82 -6.46 13.38
N SER A 56 3.59 -5.53 13.97
CA SER A 56 4.66 -5.81 14.93
C SER A 56 4.16 -6.36 16.28
N GLU A 57 2.85 -6.34 16.53
CA GLU A 57 2.26 -7.01 17.69
C GLU A 57 2.30 -8.55 17.55
N ARG A 58 2.44 -9.03 16.31
CA ARG A 58 2.36 -10.48 16.01
C ARG A 58 3.54 -11.01 15.20
N PHE A 59 4.16 -10.18 14.36
CA PHE A 59 5.19 -10.59 13.41
C PHE A 59 6.48 -9.77 13.57
N ASP A 60 7.58 -10.39 13.18
CA ASP A 60 8.82 -9.69 12.88
C ASP A 60 8.64 -8.96 11.53
N VAL A 61 8.47 -7.64 11.57
CA VAL A 61 8.09 -6.84 10.41
C VAL A 61 9.30 -6.24 9.73
N THR A 62 9.32 -6.38 8.41
CA THR A 62 10.16 -5.60 7.51
C THR A 62 9.26 -4.76 6.62
N GLY A 63 9.55 -3.48 6.48
CA GLY A 63 8.87 -2.58 5.55
C GLY A 63 9.81 -2.09 4.47
N ILE A 64 9.36 -2.04 3.22
CA ILE A 64 10.08 -1.38 2.14
C ILE A 64 9.25 -0.24 1.55
N ASP A 65 9.91 0.85 1.24
CA ASP A 65 9.32 1.98 0.51
C ASP A 65 10.39 2.69 -0.33
N ILE A 66 9.98 3.36 -1.38
CA ILE A 66 10.89 4.14 -2.23
C ILE A 66 11.25 5.50 -1.60
N SER A 67 10.44 5.99 -0.66
CA SER A 67 10.64 7.29 0.01
C SER A 67 11.44 7.14 1.30
N ARG A 68 12.64 7.71 1.29
CA ARG A 68 13.49 7.82 2.49
C ARG A 68 12.76 8.54 3.62
N GLU A 69 12.08 9.64 3.31
CA GLU A 69 11.40 10.49 4.27
C GLU A 69 10.26 9.75 4.98
N MET A 70 9.53 8.88 4.26
CA MET A 70 8.52 8.00 4.85
C MET A 70 9.15 6.99 5.80
N LEU A 71 10.25 6.37 5.39
CA LEU A 71 10.93 5.37 6.21
C LEU A 71 11.60 5.95 7.45
N GLU A 72 12.04 7.20 7.43
CA GLU A 72 12.54 7.89 8.65
C GLU A 72 11.42 8.02 9.70
N ILE A 73 10.21 8.34 9.27
CA ILE A 73 9.03 8.39 10.15
C ILE A 73 8.69 6.96 10.63
N ALA A 74 8.68 5.97 9.74
CA ALA A 74 8.40 4.58 10.08
C ALA A 74 9.37 4.04 11.14
N LYS A 75 10.68 4.27 10.98
CA LYS A 75 11.73 3.89 11.95
C LYS A 75 11.51 4.52 13.33
N SER A 76 11.11 5.79 13.35
CA SER A 76 10.79 6.49 14.61
C SER A 76 9.52 5.94 15.28
N LYS A 77 8.54 5.54 14.48
CA LYS A 77 7.24 5.06 14.96
C LYS A 77 7.29 3.60 15.44
N VAL A 78 8.04 2.76 14.74
CA VAL A 78 8.10 1.31 14.99
C VAL A 78 9.57 0.87 15.10
N PRO A 79 10.24 1.18 16.22
CA PRO A 79 11.67 0.93 16.36
C PRO A 79 12.08 -0.54 16.36
N ASN A 80 11.13 -1.45 16.57
CA ASN A 80 11.35 -2.90 16.54
C ASN A 80 11.17 -3.52 15.16
N ALA A 81 10.73 -2.76 14.15
CA ALA A 81 10.63 -3.21 12.76
C ALA A 81 11.85 -2.77 11.96
N GLU A 82 12.16 -3.52 10.91
CA GLU A 82 13.21 -3.17 9.96
C GLU A 82 12.61 -2.40 8.79
N PHE A 83 13.33 -1.36 8.29
CA PHE A 83 12.86 -0.57 7.17
C PHE A 83 13.98 -0.33 6.18
N GLU A 84 13.75 -0.66 4.89
CA GLU A 84 14.73 -0.56 3.81
C GLU A 84 14.18 0.24 2.63
N ILE A 85 15.05 1.03 1.99
CA ILE A 85 14.68 1.74 0.76
C ILE A 85 14.74 0.76 -0.39
N ALA A 86 13.60 0.52 -1.03
CA ALA A 86 13.53 -0.35 -2.19
C ALA A 86 12.37 0.04 -3.12
N ASP A 87 12.54 -0.24 -4.40
CA ASP A 87 11.49 -0.13 -5.41
C ASP A 87 10.74 -1.47 -5.51
N MET A 88 9.42 -1.45 -5.30
CA MET A 88 8.59 -2.65 -5.34
C MET A 88 8.67 -3.40 -6.68
N THR A 89 9.11 -2.74 -7.76
CA THR A 89 9.21 -3.36 -9.09
C THR A 89 10.53 -4.10 -9.31
N ASN A 90 11.52 -3.88 -8.44
CA ASN A 90 12.85 -4.49 -8.55
C ASN A 90 13.57 -4.41 -7.19
N PHE A 91 13.30 -5.36 -6.30
CA PHE A 91 13.98 -5.47 -5.01
C PHE A 91 14.55 -6.87 -4.78
N ASP A 92 15.62 -6.93 -4.00
CA ASP A 92 16.19 -8.17 -3.45
C ASP A 92 16.64 -7.90 -2.00
N LEU A 93 15.97 -8.56 -1.06
CA LEU A 93 16.28 -8.49 0.36
C LEU A 93 17.12 -9.68 0.83
N SER A 94 17.48 -10.60 -0.08
CA SER A 94 18.28 -11.82 0.18
C SER A 94 17.70 -12.70 1.30
N ARG A 95 16.40 -12.64 1.52
CA ARG A 95 15.64 -13.45 2.50
C ARG A 95 14.20 -13.66 2.08
N LYS A 96 13.53 -14.59 2.72
CA LYS A 96 12.11 -14.88 2.48
C LYS A 96 11.27 -14.52 3.70
N PHE A 97 9.96 -14.46 3.48
CA PHE A 97 8.97 -14.08 4.48
C PHE A 97 7.78 -15.04 4.46
N ASP A 98 7.21 -15.31 5.62
CA ASP A 98 6.00 -16.12 5.75
C ASP A 98 4.78 -15.39 5.18
N ILE A 99 4.73 -14.07 5.36
CA ILE A 99 3.66 -13.21 4.86
C ILE A 99 4.25 -12.03 4.11
N ILE A 100 3.68 -11.73 2.95
CA ILE A 100 3.95 -10.49 2.21
C ILE A 100 2.63 -9.77 1.98
N VAL A 101 2.62 -8.47 2.22
CA VAL A 101 1.46 -7.61 1.94
C VAL A 101 1.85 -6.46 1.03
N ASN A 102 0.97 -6.10 0.09
CA ASN A 102 1.00 -4.83 -0.63
C ASN A 102 -0.40 -4.24 -0.60
N LEU A 103 -0.60 -3.27 0.29
CA LEU A 103 -1.91 -2.75 0.65
C LEU A 103 -2.17 -1.36 0.09
N TYR A 104 -3.41 -0.88 0.24
CA TYR A 104 -3.85 0.47 -0.18
C TYR A 104 -3.65 0.77 -1.67
N GLY A 105 -3.60 -0.26 -2.53
CA GLY A 105 -3.50 -0.07 -3.96
C GLY A 105 -2.15 0.49 -4.42
N SER A 106 -1.11 0.42 -3.60
CA SER A 106 0.24 0.92 -3.93
C SER A 106 0.78 0.31 -5.23
N ILE A 107 0.35 -0.91 -5.57
CA ILE A 107 0.70 -1.59 -6.82
C ILE A 107 0.29 -0.81 -8.08
N GLY A 108 -0.71 0.08 -8.00
CA GLY A 108 -1.10 0.97 -9.09
C GLY A 108 -0.03 1.98 -9.49
N PHE A 109 1.02 2.16 -8.67
CA PHE A 109 2.19 2.96 -9.05
C PHE A 109 3.19 2.19 -9.94
N ALA A 110 3.00 0.90 -10.19
CA ALA A 110 3.77 0.18 -11.22
C ALA A 110 3.48 0.81 -12.60
N PRO A 111 4.51 1.28 -13.35
CA PRO A 111 4.29 2.14 -14.52
C PRO A 111 3.67 1.43 -15.73
N SER A 112 3.70 0.10 -15.77
CA SER A 112 3.16 -0.73 -16.85
C SER A 112 2.87 -2.15 -16.38
N PHE A 113 2.23 -2.95 -17.24
CA PHE A 113 1.96 -4.37 -16.98
C PHE A 113 3.26 -5.19 -16.78
N GLU A 114 4.34 -4.84 -17.49
CA GLU A 114 5.67 -5.47 -17.29
C GLU A 114 6.20 -5.20 -15.88
N HIS A 115 6.04 -3.97 -15.37
CA HIS A 115 6.46 -3.63 -14.01
C HIS A 115 5.57 -4.28 -12.96
N LEU A 116 4.26 -4.45 -13.23
CA LEU A 116 3.38 -5.27 -12.39
C LEU A 116 3.90 -6.71 -12.32
N CYS A 117 4.23 -7.32 -13.47
CA CYS A 117 4.80 -8.67 -13.51
C CYS A 117 6.15 -8.76 -12.76
N SER A 118 7.03 -7.77 -12.92
CA SER A 118 8.32 -7.71 -12.21
C SER A 118 8.11 -7.61 -10.70
N SER A 119 7.20 -6.73 -10.25
CA SER A 119 6.86 -6.60 -8.84
C SER A 119 6.36 -7.93 -8.26
N LEU A 120 5.42 -8.58 -8.93
CA LEU A 120 4.87 -9.87 -8.47
C LEU A 120 5.92 -11.00 -8.52
N LYS A 121 6.87 -10.94 -9.44
CA LYS A 121 8.01 -11.88 -9.45
C LYS A 121 8.93 -11.66 -8.25
N CYS A 122 9.28 -10.41 -7.92
CA CYS A 122 10.03 -10.09 -6.71
C CYS A 122 9.30 -10.62 -5.45
N VAL A 123 7.98 -10.39 -5.36
CA VAL A 123 7.17 -10.91 -4.26
C VAL A 123 7.25 -12.45 -4.19
N TYR A 124 7.10 -13.13 -5.32
CA TYR A 124 7.16 -14.58 -5.38
C TYR A 124 8.50 -15.14 -4.90
N ASP A 125 9.60 -14.49 -5.30
CA ASP A 125 10.96 -14.92 -4.94
C ASP A 125 11.25 -14.72 -3.44
N HIS A 126 10.60 -13.72 -2.81
CA HIS A 126 10.72 -13.42 -1.38
C HIS A 126 9.66 -14.10 -0.51
N LEU A 127 8.68 -14.78 -1.07
CA LEU A 127 7.69 -15.53 -0.30
C LEU A 127 8.22 -16.93 0.03
N ASP A 128 8.02 -17.41 1.26
CA ASP A 128 8.28 -18.79 1.61
C ASP A 128 7.31 -19.74 0.89
N ASP A 129 7.65 -21.04 0.82
CA ASP A 129 6.89 -22.01 0.03
C ASP A 129 5.48 -22.21 0.58
N ASP A 130 5.30 -22.16 1.91
CA ASP A 130 3.98 -22.17 2.58
C ASP A 130 3.48 -20.75 2.91
N GLY A 131 4.03 -19.72 2.26
CA GLY A 131 3.76 -18.34 2.57
C GLY A 131 2.46 -17.79 1.97
N LEU A 132 1.99 -16.70 2.57
CA LEU A 132 0.79 -15.96 2.19
C LEU A 132 1.12 -14.60 1.58
N PHE A 133 0.57 -14.32 0.41
CA PHE A 133 0.62 -12.99 -0.21
C PHE A 133 -0.77 -12.36 -0.30
N ILE A 134 -0.90 -11.12 0.18
CA ILE A 134 -2.13 -10.34 0.12
C ILE A 134 -1.86 -9.07 -0.70
N LEU A 135 -2.58 -8.92 -1.80
CA LEU A 135 -2.49 -7.77 -2.69
C LEU A 135 -3.82 -7.04 -2.73
N THR A 136 -3.84 -5.76 -2.35
CA THR A 136 -5.00 -4.90 -2.62
C THR A 136 -4.76 -4.11 -3.91
N PRO A 137 -5.63 -4.29 -4.93
CA PRO A 137 -5.53 -3.53 -6.17
C PRO A 137 -5.91 -2.07 -5.93
N TRP A 138 -5.43 -1.18 -6.78
CA TRP A 138 -6.09 0.11 -6.95
C TRP A 138 -7.37 -0.10 -7.77
N SER A 139 -8.22 0.94 -7.91
CA SER A 139 -9.41 0.83 -8.75
C SER A 139 -9.07 0.34 -10.16
N THR A 140 -9.91 -0.53 -10.72
CA THR A 140 -9.71 -1.07 -12.05
C THR A 140 -10.04 -0.06 -13.16
N LYS A 141 -9.68 -0.40 -14.41
CA LYS A 141 -10.00 0.43 -15.59
C LYS A 141 -11.50 0.70 -15.73
N GLU A 142 -12.29 -0.28 -15.33
CA GLU A 142 -13.75 -0.28 -15.47
C GLU A 142 -14.44 0.54 -14.38
N GLU A 143 -13.85 0.57 -13.17
CA GLU A 143 -14.44 1.20 -11.99
C GLU A 143 -14.15 2.69 -11.90
N ILE A 144 -12.94 3.10 -12.34
CA ILE A 144 -12.48 4.47 -12.15
C ILE A 144 -13.21 5.47 -13.05
N LYS A 145 -13.64 6.57 -12.47
CA LYS A 145 -14.23 7.70 -13.18
C LYS A 145 -13.48 8.96 -12.83
N ASP A 146 -13.47 9.90 -13.75
CA ASP A 146 -13.01 11.26 -13.44
C ASP A 146 -13.82 11.82 -12.28
N GLY A 147 -13.14 12.45 -11.34
CA GLY A 147 -13.80 12.88 -10.13
C GLY A 147 -13.03 13.90 -9.30
N LEU A 148 -13.74 14.46 -8.35
CA LEU A 148 -13.22 15.37 -7.36
C LEU A 148 -13.52 14.81 -5.95
N VAL A 149 -12.52 14.80 -5.10
CA VAL A 149 -12.64 14.47 -3.68
C VAL A 149 -12.21 15.67 -2.85
N ALA A 150 -13.05 16.09 -1.91
CA ALA A 150 -12.69 17.10 -0.93
C ALA A 150 -12.83 16.52 0.48
N LYS A 151 -11.80 16.71 1.30
CA LYS A 151 -11.78 16.27 2.71
C LYS A 151 -11.17 17.35 3.57
N SER A 152 -11.66 17.46 4.80
CA SER A 152 -11.07 18.32 5.82
C SER A 152 -11.14 17.66 7.20
N LYS A 153 -10.19 18.01 8.06
CA LYS A 153 -10.12 17.59 9.46
C LYS A 153 -9.58 18.74 10.28
N LYS A 154 -10.05 18.88 11.53
CA LYS A 154 -9.56 19.86 12.49
C LYS A 154 -9.36 19.18 13.84
N GLU A 155 -8.22 19.41 14.47
CA GLU A 155 -7.90 18.95 15.81
C GLU A 155 -7.20 20.09 16.57
N GLY A 156 -7.88 20.68 17.56
CA GLY A 156 -7.36 21.81 18.34
C GLY A 156 -6.98 23.00 17.44
N ARG A 157 -5.67 23.33 17.40
CA ARG A 157 -5.10 24.43 16.59
C ARG A 157 -4.51 23.94 15.27
N SER A 158 -4.64 22.65 14.96
CA SER A 158 -4.18 22.03 13.74
C SER A 158 -5.35 21.60 12.86
N GLY A 159 -5.14 21.50 11.57
CA GLY A 159 -6.16 21.06 10.64
C GLY A 159 -5.61 20.85 9.24
N TYR A 160 -6.40 20.20 8.40
CA TYR A 160 -6.07 20.10 6.98
C TYR A 160 -7.31 20.17 6.10
N CYS A 161 -7.11 20.66 4.87
CA CYS A 161 -8.06 20.52 3.77
C CYS A 161 -7.34 19.90 2.58
N ARG A 162 -7.97 18.90 1.96
CA ARG A 162 -7.49 18.30 0.72
C ARG A 162 -8.54 18.43 -0.36
N MET A 163 -8.12 18.89 -1.53
CA MET A 163 -8.84 18.76 -2.77
C MET A 163 -8.03 17.88 -3.71
N GLU A 164 -8.65 16.82 -4.20
CA GLU A 164 -8.03 15.83 -5.06
C GLU A 164 -8.86 15.68 -6.33
N THR A 165 -8.20 15.75 -7.47
CA THR A 165 -8.83 15.44 -8.76
C THR A 165 -8.23 14.16 -9.32
N VAL A 166 -9.09 13.29 -9.82
CA VAL A 166 -8.71 12.11 -10.59
C VAL A 166 -9.17 12.34 -12.02
N LYS A 167 -8.24 12.30 -12.95
CA LYS A 167 -8.50 12.52 -14.36
C LYS A 167 -7.88 11.44 -15.21
N ARG A 168 -8.68 10.81 -16.07
CA ARG A 168 -8.17 9.84 -17.04
C ARG A 168 -7.32 10.58 -18.10
N ILE A 169 -6.09 10.11 -18.29
CA ILE A 169 -5.12 10.69 -19.23
C ILE A 169 -4.75 9.71 -20.36
N ALA A 170 -5.03 8.42 -20.17
CA ALA A 170 -4.91 7.35 -21.17
C ALA A 170 -5.89 6.22 -20.81
N ASP A 171 -6.02 5.21 -21.65
CA ASP A 171 -6.91 4.08 -21.41
C ASP A 171 -6.57 3.33 -20.11
N ASP A 172 -5.29 3.26 -19.80
CA ASP A 172 -4.73 2.56 -18.66
C ASP A 172 -4.15 3.49 -17.59
N LYS A 173 -4.36 4.82 -17.68
CA LYS A 173 -3.72 5.77 -16.74
C LYS A 173 -4.65 6.87 -16.30
N VAL A 174 -4.54 7.18 -15.01
CA VAL A 174 -5.11 8.39 -14.43
C VAL A 174 -4.03 9.27 -13.83
N GLN A 175 -4.25 10.58 -13.92
CA GLN A 175 -3.52 11.57 -13.13
C GLN A 175 -4.32 11.86 -11.87
N VAL A 176 -3.66 11.77 -10.74
CA VAL A 176 -4.19 12.18 -9.44
C VAL A 176 -3.44 13.44 -9.03
N GLU A 177 -4.15 14.55 -8.96
CA GLU A 177 -3.62 15.84 -8.52
C GLU A 177 -4.22 16.20 -7.17
N MET A 178 -3.38 16.41 -6.16
CA MET A 178 -3.78 16.68 -4.80
C MET A 178 -3.27 18.04 -4.34
N HIS A 179 -4.17 18.85 -3.81
CA HIS A 179 -3.89 20.13 -3.18
C HIS A 179 -4.16 20.02 -1.69
N HIS A 180 -3.16 20.28 -0.88
CA HIS A 180 -3.23 20.19 0.58
C HIS A 180 -2.99 21.58 1.19
N LEU A 181 -3.90 21.99 2.08
CA LEU A 181 -3.67 23.06 3.04
C LEU A 181 -3.55 22.42 4.40
N VAL A 182 -2.38 22.53 5.03
CA VAL A 182 -2.11 21.98 6.36
C VAL A 182 -1.82 23.10 7.32
N ALA A 183 -2.56 23.16 8.40
CA ALA A 183 -2.34 24.08 9.51
C ALA A 183 -1.74 23.35 10.73
N LYS A 184 -0.65 23.86 11.27
CA LYS A 184 -0.07 23.44 12.55
C LYS A 184 0.15 24.68 13.40
N ASP A 185 -0.45 24.72 14.59
CA ASP A 185 -0.40 25.88 15.48
C ASP A 185 -0.75 27.22 14.79
N LEU A 186 -1.75 27.21 13.89
CA LEU A 186 -2.24 28.35 13.08
C LEU A 186 -1.28 28.81 11.97
N ASP A 187 -0.13 28.18 11.78
CA ASP A 187 0.68 28.36 10.58
C ASP A 187 0.15 27.45 9.46
N VAL A 188 -0.18 28.04 8.29
CA VAL A 188 -0.81 27.33 7.18
C VAL A 188 0.17 27.18 6.04
N LYS A 189 0.40 25.93 5.62
CA LYS A 189 1.23 25.58 4.45
C LYS A 189 0.38 24.99 3.35
N TYR A 190 0.76 25.29 2.12
CA TYR A 190 0.19 24.69 0.92
C TYR A 190 1.18 23.70 0.30
N HIS A 191 0.68 22.52 -0.06
CA HIS A 191 1.43 21.51 -0.76
C HIS A 191 0.62 21.01 -1.96
N LYS A 192 1.31 20.78 -3.08
CA LYS A 192 0.73 20.14 -4.27
C LYS A 192 1.50 18.85 -4.56
N ALA A 193 0.76 17.78 -4.82
CA ALA A 193 1.30 16.52 -5.31
C ALA A 193 0.57 16.10 -6.58
N VAL A 194 1.31 15.60 -7.56
CA VAL A 194 0.76 15.04 -8.79
C VAL A 194 1.35 13.65 -8.98
N SER A 195 0.49 12.68 -9.26
CA SER A 195 0.90 11.31 -9.50
C SER A 195 0.18 10.73 -10.70
N THR A 196 0.85 9.85 -11.40
CA THR A 196 0.23 8.99 -12.40
C THR A 196 0.04 7.61 -11.80
N VAL A 197 -1.15 7.06 -11.90
CA VAL A 197 -1.48 5.71 -11.48
C VAL A 197 -1.88 4.91 -12.70
N THR A 198 -1.31 3.71 -12.82
CA THR A 198 -1.66 2.75 -13.87
C THR A 198 -2.88 1.96 -13.40
N LEU A 199 -3.85 1.86 -14.29
CA LEU A 199 -5.07 1.10 -14.07
C LEU A 199 -4.90 -0.28 -14.70
N PHE A 200 -4.91 -1.31 -13.90
CA PHE A 200 -4.96 -2.68 -14.38
C PHE A 200 -6.39 -3.21 -14.26
N SER A 201 -6.83 -3.97 -15.26
CA SER A 201 -8.07 -4.74 -15.17
C SER A 201 -7.90 -5.91 -14.21
N GLU A 202 -9.00 -6.47 -13.72
CA GLU A 202 -8.95 -7.70 -12.92
C GLU A 202 -8.27 -8.85 -13.67
N ALA A 203 -8.53 -8.97 -14.98
CA ALA A 203 -7.90 -9.98 -15.84
C ALA A 203 -6.37 -9.82 -15.92
N GLU A 204 -5.86 -8.57 -15.93
CA GLU A 204 -4.42 -8.29 -15.91
C GLU A 204 -3.80 -8.66 -14.56
N TYR A 205 -4.45 -8.36 -13.43
CA TYR A 205 -3.98 -8.81 -12.11
C TYR A 205 -3.92 -10.34 -12.04
N VAL A 206 -5.00 -11.03 -12.43
CA VAL A 206 -5.06 -12.50 -12.44
C VAL A 206 -3.98 -13.09 -13.36
N SER A 207 -3.78 -12.52 -14.54
CA SER A 207 -2.76 -12.96 -15.48
C SER A 207 -1.34 -12.79 -14.91
N ALA A 208 -1.05 -11.63 -14.32
CA ALA A 208 0.25 -11.33 -13.76
C ALA A 208 0.58 -12.21 -12.53
N LEU A 209 -0.40 -12.42 -11.63
CA LEU A 209 -0.27 -13.32 -10.49
C LEU A 209 0.04 -14.76 -10.93
N LYS A 210 -0.73 -15.30 -11.89
CA LYS A 210 -0.48 -16.65 -12.44
C LYS A 210 0.87 -16.75 -13.13
N LYS A 211 1.27 -15.72 -13.89
CA LYS A 211 2.57 -15.67 -14.58
C LYS A 211 3.74 -15.67 -13.59
N ALA A 212 3.58 -15.04 -12.43
CA ALA A 212 4.57 -15.07 -11.36
C ALA A 212 4.64 -16.43 -10.63
N GLY A 213 3.62 -17.29 -10.75
CA GLY A 213 3.55 -18.61 -10.13
C GLY A 213 2.55 -18.71 -8.96
N PHE A 214 1.77 -17.67 -8.70
CA PHE A 214 0.80 -17.68 -7.59
C PHE A 214 -0.46 -18.49 -7.90
N ILE A 215 -0.98 -19.14 -6.87
CA ILE A 215 -2.33 -19.69 -6.81
C ILE A 215 -3.20 -18.70 -6.05
N ILE A 216 -4.24 -18.16 -6.69
CA ILE A 216 -5.21 -17.27 -6.05
C ILE A 216 -6.19 -18.15 -5.27
N LYS A 217 -6.20 -18.00 -3.95
CA LYS A 217 -7.09 -18.73 -3.04
C LYS A 217 -8.43 -18.02 -2.85
N GLU A 218 -8.40 -16.70 -2.75
CA GLU A 218 -9.60 -15.88 -2.60
C GLU A 218 -9.48 -14.57 -3.39
N ARG A 219 -10.64 -14.08 -3.83
CA ARG A 219 -10.83 -12.72 -4.32
C ARG A 219 -11.85 -12.03 -3.41
N LEU A 220 -11.36 -11.22 -2.49
CA LEU A 220 -12.20 -10.51 -1.53
C LEU A 220 -12.74 -9.23 -2.15
N THR A 221 -14.02 -8.93 -1.87
CA THR A 221 -14.66 -7.68 -2.30
C THR A 221 -14.30 -6.51 -1.36
N PRO A 222 -14.57 -5.24 -1.76
CA PRO A 222 -14.34 -4.09 -0.88
C PRO A 222 -15.13 -4.11 0.44
N GLU A 223 -16.24 -4.86 0.52
CA GLU A 223 -17.01 -5.07 1.75
C GLU A 223 -16.32 -6.03 2.71
N GLN A 224 -15.60 -7.03 2.16
CA GLN A 224 -14.88 -8.05 2.93
C GLN A 224 -13.49 -7.57 3.37
N PHE A 225 -12.81 -6.86 2.49
CA PHE A 225 -11.48 -6.31 2.76
C PHE A 225 -11.35 -4.96 2.05
N ARG A 226 -10.87 -3.94 2.75
CA ARG A 226 -10.76 -2.59 2.19
C ARG A 226 -10.09 -2.59 0.81
N MET A 227 -10.72 -1.95 -0.18
CA MET A 227 -10.33 -1.95 -1.59
C MET A 227 -10.40 -3.32 -2.28
N GLY A 228 -10.90 -4.35 -1.59
CA GLY A 228 -10.80 -5.73 -2.06
C GLY A 228 -9.38 -6.30 -1.96
N ALA A 229 -9.23 -7.61 -2.11
CA ALA A 229 -7.88 -8.20 -2.09
C ALA A 229 -7.80 -9.48 -2.93
N PHE A 230 -6.64 -9.74 -3.50
CA PHE A 230 -6.21 -11.06 -3.96
C PHE A 230 -5.44 -11.72 -2.81
N VAL A 231 -5.91 -12.89 -2.39
CA VAL A 231 -5.25 -13.73 -1.40
C VAL A 231 -4.57 -14.87 -2.13
N CYS A 232 -3.27 -14.95 -2.05
CA CYS A 232 -2.45 -15.82 -2.89
C CYS A 232 -1.47 -16.65 -2.04
N ILE A 233 -1.16 -17.85 -2.54
CA ILE A 233 -0.07 -18.68 -2.04
C ILE A 233 0.85 -19.04 -3.21
N LYS A 234 2.03 -19.59 -2.92
CA LYS A 234 2.87 -20.19 -3.97
C LYS A 234 2.18 -21.38 -4.63
N GLY A 235 2.40 -21.51 -5.95
CA GLY A 235 1.99 -22.68 -6.74
C GLY A 235 3.09 -23.72 -6.88
#